data_0e1d43b8ec889252854164c469031b29
#
_entry.id   0e1d43b8ec889252854164c469031b29
#
_cell.length_a   1.000
_cell.length_b   1.000
_cell.length_c   1.000
_cell.angle_alpha   90.00
_cell.angle_beta   90.00
_cell.angle_gamma   90.00
#
_symmetry.space_group_name_H-M   'P 1'
#
loop_
_entity.id
_entity.type
_entity.pdbx_description
1 polymer ?
#
loop_
_entity_poly.entity_id
_entity_poly.type
_entity_poly.pdbx_seq_one_letter_code
_entity_poly.pdbx_strand_id
1 'polypeptide(L)'
;MVSNQKLFSVGTFDFRLQHLLVIGVLALSVSISMSIRSAPLQYGSELFEFDPFYNFRATEYLVNNGSEAYFEWFDEKSWHPFGRNVSESSQVVLHFATAILYQIFGGNSTLYDFTILFPLVIGSLTSILVFAFVRVIGGTTAGLFAALIFSLSLPILTRGMAGWFKSEPLGLFFAFAAM
;
A
#
# COMPACT_ATOMS: atom_id res chain seq x y z
N MET A 1 -1.94 31.96 -11.55
CA MET A 1 -2.10 31.23 -12.82
C MET A 1 -0.80 30.51 -13.11
N VAL A 2 -0.75 29.17 -12.98
CA VAL A 2 0.42 28.41 -13.41
C VAL A 2 0.50 28.50 -14.93
N SER A 3 1.67 28.90 -15.44
CA SER A 3 1.91 29.10 -16.86
C SER A 3 1.54 27.85 -17.67
N ASN A 4 0.63 28.00 -18.63
CA ASN A 4 0.21 26.98 -19.58
C ASN A 4 1.28 26.74 -20.68
N GLN A 5 2.54 27.10 -20.37
CA GLN A 5 3.67 27.04 -21.28
C GLN A 5 3.92 25.59 -21.72
N LYS A 6 3.84 25.36 -23.02
CA LYS A 6 4.21 24.10 -23.65
C LYS A 6 5.72 23.94 -23.58
N LEU A 7 6.18 22.79 -23.14
CA LEU A 7 7.60 22.44 -23.03
C LEU A 7 8.07 21.63 -24.22
N PHE A 8 7.36 20.54 -24.51
CA PHE A 8 7.62 19.67 -25.67
C PHE A 8 6.37 18.81 -26.00
N SER A 9 6.37 18.13 -27.14
CA SER A 9 5.31 17.21 -27.54
C SER A 9 5.89 15.81 -27.77
N VAL A 10 5.11 14.79 -27.39
CA VAL A 10 5.36 13.40 -27.73
C VAL A 10 4.11 12.86 -28.45
N GLY A 11 4.22 12.67 -29.74
CA GLY A 11 3.06 12.34 -30.56
C GLY A 11 1.98 13.43 -30.49
N THR A 12 0.77 13.06 -30.12
CA THR A 12 -0.38 13.98 -29.96
C THR A 12 -0.46 14.62 -28.57
N PHE A 13 0.43 14.26 -27.64
CA PHE A 13 0.39 14.76 -26.26
C PHE A 13 1.36 15.92 -26.04
N ASP A 14 0.84 17.08 -25.59
CA ASP A 14 1.62 18.24 -25.26
C ASP A 14 1.98 18.29 -23.77
N PHE A 15 3.26 18.14 -23.47
CA PHE A 15 3.79 18.35 -22.11
C PHE A 15 3.86 19.85 -21.79
N ARG A 16 3.22 20.22 -20.69
CA ARG A 16 3.17 21.60 -20.19
C ARG A 16 3.82 21.68 -18.82
N LEU A 17 4.26 22.88 -18.43
CA LEU A 17 4.85 23.12 -17.10
C LEU A 17 3.95 22.62 -15.96
N GLN A 18 2.63 22.77 -16.09
CA GLN A 18 1.68 22.25 -15.11
C GLN A 18 1.78 20.73 -14.88
N HIS A 19 2.09 19.92 -15.91
CA HIS A 19 2.25 18.48 -15.75
C HIS A 19 3.49 18.14 -14.94
N LEU A 20 4.60 18.87 -15.16
CA LEU A 20 5.81 18.71 -14.35
C LEU A 20 5.58 19.09 -12.88
N LEU A 21 4.82 20.17 -12.63
CA LEU A 21 4.47 20.55 -11.26
C LEU A 21 3.60 19.50 -10.56
N VAL A 22 2.61 18.95 -11.26
CA VAL A 22 1.78 17.86 -10.73
C VAL A 22 2.63 16.65 -10.39
N ILE A 23 3.48 16.20 -11.33
CA ILE A 23 4.38 15.06 -11.12
C ILE A 23 5.33 15.34 -9.95
N GLY A 24 5.93 16.52 -9.90
CA GLY A 24 6.85 16.92 -8.83
C GLY A 24 6.20 16.90 -7.44
N VAL A 25 5.00 17.46 -7.31
CA VAL A 25 4.28 17.46 -6.02
C VAL A 25 3.83 16.06 -5.63
N LEU A 26 3.38 15.22 -6.58
CA LEU A 26 3.02 13.85 -6.29
C LEU A 26 4.24 13.01 -5.91
N ALA A 27 5.36 13.16 -6.61
CA ALA A 27 6.61 12.50 -6.25
C ALA A 27 7.07 12.91 -4.85
N LEU A 28 6.98 14.21 -4.52
CA LEU A 28 7.26 14.71 -3.18
C LEU A 28 6.32 14.09 -2.12
N SER A 29 5.01 14.04 -2.39
CA SER A 29 4.02 13.43 -1.47
C SER A 29 4.34 11.97 -1.20
N VAL A 30 4.62 11.18 -2.24
CA VAL A 30 4.99 9.77 -2.12
C VAL A 30 6.31 9.63 -1.35
N SER A 31 7.33 10.43 -1.68
CA SER A 31 8.65 10.37 -1.04
C SER A 31 8.57 10.71 0.45
N ILE A 32 7.83 11.75 0.82
CA ILE A 32 7.61 12.12 2.23
C ILE A 32 6.89 10.97 2.96
N SER A 33 5.80 10.45 2.37
CA SER A 33 5.06 9.34 2.94
C SER A 33 5.93 8.11 3.15
N MET A 34 6.73 7.72 2.15
CA MET A 34 7.68 6.60 2.25
C MET A 34 8.73 6.84 3.33
N SER A 35 9.32 8.04 3.38
CA SER A 35 10.33 8.39 4.37
C SER A 35 9.80 8.29 5.80
N ILE A 36 8.61 8.82 6.08
CA ILE A 36 8.02 8.75 7.42
C ILE A 36 7.62 7.30 7.78
N ARG A 37 7.01 6.57 6.83
CA ARG A 37 6.58 5.18 7.05
C ARG A 37 7.75 4.20 7.19
N SER A 38 8.93 4.54 6.68
CA SER A 38 10.14 3.74 6.85
C SER A 38 10.84 3.95 8.19
N ALA A 39 10.42 4.92 9.01
CA ALA A 39 11.06 5.22 10.29
C ALA A 39 11.25 3.99 11.22
N PRO A 40 10.33 3.01 11.31
CA PRO A 40 10.56 1.82 12.13
C PRO A 40 11.77 0.99 11.70
N LEU A 41 12.16 1.01 10.42
CA LEU A 41 13.29 0.23 9.91
C LEU A 41 14.65 0.61 10.55
N GLN A 42 14.77 1.80 11.16
CA GLN A 42 15.95 2.18 11.91
C GLN A 42 16.18 1.35 13.18
N TYR A 43 15.13 0.67 13.67
CA TYR A 43 15.19 -0.20 14.85
C TYR A 43 15.25 -1.69 14.48
N GLY A 44 15.18 -2.03 13.20
CA GLY A 44 15.18 -3.37 12.67
C GLY A 44 14.09 -3.60 11.63
N SER A 45 14.30 -4.58 10.75
CA SER A 45 13.30 -5.00 9.75
C SER A 45 12.45 -6.10 10.37
N GLU A 46 11.43 -5.71 11.15
CA GLU A 46 10.57 -6.62 11.88
C GLU A 46 9.10 -6.30 11.67
N LEU A 47 8.27 -7.35 11.71
CA LEU A 47 6.84 -7.18 11.90
C LEU A 47 6.56 -6.84 13.37
N PHE A 48 5.58 -6.00 13.64
CA PHE A 48 5.20 -5.64 15.01
C PHE A 48 3.70 -5.79 15.21
N GLU A 49 3.27 -6.12 16.44
CA GLU A 49 1.93 -6.59 16.83
C GLU A 49 1.60 -8.02 16.38
N PHE A 50 0.47 -8.54 16.86
CA PHE A 50 0.05 -9.94 16.64
C PHE A 50 -0.49 -10.18 15.22
N ASP A 51 -1.32 -9.27 14.71
CA ASP A 51 -1.98 -9.44 13.41
C ASP A 51 -1.00 -9.50 12.24
N PRO A 52 0.04 -8.67 12.14
CA PRO A 52 1.06 -8.78 11.09
C PRO A 52 1.74 -10.14 11.03
N PHE A 53 2.09 -10.74 12.18
CA PHE A 53 2.67 -12.08 12.21
C PHE A 53 1.68 -13.15 11.75
N TYR A 54 0.41 -13.02 12.15
CA TYR A 54 -0.62 -13.92 11.66
C TYR A 54 -0.83 -13.77 10.15
N ASN A 55 -0.95 -12.53 9.65
CA ASN A 55 -1.13 -12.26 8.23
C ASN A 55 0.06 -12.75 7.39
N PHE A 56 1.30 -12.57 7.89
CA PHE A 56 2.49 -13.14 7.26
C PHE A 56 2.39 -14.66 7.15
N ARG A 57 2.11 -15.35 8.27
CA ARG A 57 1.98 -16.81 8.30
C ARG A 57 0.87 -17.32 7.36
N ALA A 58 -0.24 -16.60 7.28
CA ALA A 58 -1.32 -16.98 6.38
C ALA A 58 -0.95 -16.74 4.90
N THR A 59 -0.20 -15.67 4.60
CA THR A 59 0.34 -15.42 3.27
C THR A 59 1.40 -16.46 2.88
N GLU A 60 2.29 -16.80 3.82
CA GLU A 60 3.31 -17.84 3.64
C GLU A 60 2.68 -19.22 3.37
N TYR A 61 1.63 -19.57 4.11
CA TYR A 61 0.89 -20.81 3.88
C TYR A 61 0.29 -20.83 2.47
N LEU A 62 -0.33 -19.72 2.03
CA LEU A 62 -0.88 -19.59 0.70
C LEU A 62 0.19 -19.74 -0.40
N VAL A 63 1.35 -19.10 -0.22
CA VAL A 63 2.46 -19.14 -1.19
C VAL A 63 3.03 -20.57 -1.32
N ASN A 64 3.14 -21.29 -0.20
CA ASN A 64 3.76 -22.60 -0.15
C ASN A 64 2.83 -23.76 -0.53
N ASN A 65 1.52 -23.63 -0.24
CA ASN A 65 0.55 -24.73 -0.39
C ASN A 65 -0.51 -24.49 -1.46
N GLY A 66 -0.60 -23.26 -1.98
CA GLY A 66 -1.58 -22.88 -3.00
C GLY A 66 -2.95 -22.50 -2.45
N SER A 67 -3.82 -22.04 -3.36
CA SER A 67 -5.12 -21.50 -3.01
C SER A 67 -6.11 -22.55 -2.47
N GLU A 68 -6.10 -23.76 -3.03
CA GLU A 68 -7.00 -24.84 -2.61
C GLU A 68 -6.74 -25.19 -1.14
N ALA A 69 -5.48 -25.49 -0.79
CA ALA A 69 -5.09 -25.80 0.59
C ALA A 69 -5.38 -24.63 1.55
N TYR A 70 -5.23 -23.37 1.08
CA TYR A 70 -5.54 -22.19 1.90
C TYR A 70 -7.02 -22.11 2.27
N PHE A 71 -7.93 -22.42 1.36
CA PHE A 71 -9.37 -22.36 1.62
C PHE A 71 -9.87 -23.49 2.52
N GLU A 72 -9.14 -24.61 2.58
CA GLU A 72 -9.43 -25.75 3.46
C GLU A 72 -8.68 -25.68 4.80
N TRP A 73 -7.81 -24.67 4.98
CA TRP A 73 -6.94 -24.61 6.14
C TRP A 73 -7.67 -24.24 7.42
N PHE A 74 -7.63 -25.17 8.39
CA PHE A 74 -7.97 -24.93 9.78
C PHE A 74 -6.69 -24.72 10.61
N ASP A 75 -6.55 -23.53 11.20
CA ASP A 75 -5.37 -23.13 11.96
C ASP A 75 -5.57 -23.40 13.46
N GLU A 76 -5.02 -24.50 13.95
CA GLU A 76 -5.06 -24.89 15.36
C GLU A 76 -4.18 -24.02 16.27
N LYS A 77 -3.22 -23.28 15.70
CA LYS A 77 -2.31 -22.42 16.46
C LYS A 77 -2.90 -21.03 16.76
N SER A 78 -3.88 -20.58 15.97
CA SER A 78 -4.62 -19.34 16.25
C SER A 78 -5.79 -19.62 17.18
N TRP A 79 -6.14 -18.63 18.01
CA TRP A 79 -7.29 -18.69 18.93
C TRP A 79 -7.30 -19.93 19.82
N HIS A 80 -6.10 -20.36 20.25
CA HIS A 80 -5.94 -21.52 21.13
C HIS A 80 -6.86 -21.42 22.37
N PRO A 81 -7.55 -22.52 22.78
CA PRO A 81 -7.41 -23.91 22.29
C PRO A 81 -8.34 -24.26 21.12
N PHE A 82 -9.15 -23.35 20.60
CA PHE A 82 -10.25 -23.68 19.69
C PHE A 82 -9.83 -23.76 18.21
N GLY A 83 -8.76 -23.08 17.84
CA GLY A 83 -8.39 -22.93 16.44
C GLY A 83 -9.34 -22.02 15.65
N ARG A 84 -9.12 -21.88 14.33
CA ARG A 84 -10.01 -21.14 13.44
C ARG A 84 -9.95 -21.61 12.00
N ASN A 85 -11.07 -21.51 11.30
CA ASN A 85 -11.11 -21.60 9.84
C ASN A 85 -10.53 -20.30 9.25
N VAL A 86 -9.43 -20.42 8.51
CA VAL A 86 -8.69 -19.26 8.02
C VAL A 86 -9.46 -18.52 6.93
N SER A 87 -10.08 -19.23 5.99
CA SER A 87 -10.82 -18.60 4.89
C SER A 87 -12.04 -17.79 5.34
N GLU A 88 -12.67 -18.17 6.46
CA GLU A 88 -13.87 -17.53 6.98
C GLU A 88 -13.57 -16.39 7.97
N SER A 89 -12.40 -16.40 8.58
CA SER A 89 -12.08 -15.53 9.74
C SER A 89 -10.88 -14.63 9.53
N SER A 90 -10.28 -14.60 8.32
CA SER A 90 -9.06 -13.84 8.05
C SER A 90 -9.22 -12.82 6.91
N GLN A 91 -8.16 -12.07 6.70
CA GLN A 91 -8.09 -11.00 5.69
C GLN A 91 -7.64 -11.57 4.34
N VAL A 92 -8.46 -12.44 3.74
CA VAL A 92 -8.17 -13.21 2.53
C VAL A 92 -7.60 -12.34 1.39
N VAL A 93 -8.21 -11.16 1.15
CA VAL A 93 -7.78 -10.26 0.08
C VAL A 93 -6.35 -9.77 0.31
N LEU A 94 -5.96 -9.49 1.56
CA LEU A 94 -4.59 -9.09 1.89
C LEU A 94 -3.60 -10.19 1.54
N HIS A 95 -3.89 -11.44 1.94
CA HIS A 95 -3.00 -12.57 1.71
C HIS A 95 -2.81 -12.86 0.22
N PHE A 96 -3.91 -12.89 -0.55
CA PHE A 96 -3.87 -13.14 -2.00
C PHE A 96 -3.19 -11.99 -2.76
N ALA A 97 -3.54 -10.73 -2.47
CA ALA A 97 -2.91 -9.58 -3.11
C ALA A 97 -1.39 -9.56 -2.86
N THR A 98 -0.98 -9.83 -1.62
CA THR A 98 0.45 -9.87 -1.27
C THR A 98 1.15 -11.04 -1.93
N ALA A 99 0.55 -12.24 -1.95
CA ALA A 99 1.14 -13.42 -2.60
C ALA A 99 1.35 -13.18 -4.11
N ILE A 100 0.35 -12.62 -4.80
CA ILE A 100 0.44 -12.30 -6.23
C ILE A 100 1.53 -11.24 -6.49
N LEU A 101 1.52 -10.14 -5.71
CA LEU A 101 2.51 -9.08 -5.88
C LEU A 101 3.93 -9.56 -5.53
N TYR A 102 4.08 -10.45 -4.55
CA TYR A 102 5.36 -11.08 -4.25
C TYR A 102 5.87 -11.94 -5.42
N GLN A 103 5.01 -12.72 -6.06
CA GLN A 103 5.41 -13.52 -7.23
C GLN A 103 5.87 -12.65 -8.41
N ILE A 104 5.29 -11.45 -8.56
CA ILE A 104 5.62 -10.53 -9.67
C ILE A 104 6.86 -9.68 -9.36
N PHE A 105 6.93 -9.14 -8.14
CA PHE A 105 7.89 -8.08 -7.76
C PHE A 105 8.88 -8.50 -6.66
N GLY A 106 8.70 -9.66 -6.02
CA GLY A 106 9.54 -10.11 -4.91
C GLY A 106 11.02 -10.30 -5.28
N GLY A 107 11.29 -10.71 -6.52
CA GLY A 107 12.67 -10.91 -7.00
C GLY A 107 13.45 -11.87 -6.10
N ASN A 108 14.56 -11.39 -5.55
CA ASN A 108 15.42 -12.16 -4.63
C ASN A 108 15.12 -11.88 -3.13
N SER A 109 14.10 -11.08 -2.82
CA SER A 109 13.73 -10.80 -1.43
C SER A 109 13.02 -12.00 -0.80
N THR A 110 13.11 -12.12 0.52
CA THR A 110 12.26 -13.08 1.25
C THR A 110 10.81 -12.60 1.28
N LEU A 111 9.86 -13.53 1.42
CA LEU A 111 8.46 -13.13 1.62
C LEU A 111 8.30 -12.29 2.89
N TYR A 112 9.10 -12.57 3.94
CA TYR A 112 9.10 -11.81 5.19
C TYR A 112 9.46 -10.34 4.94
N ASP A 113 10.58 -10.06 4.28
CA ASP A 113 11.01 -8.69 3.96
C ASP A 113 10.00 -7.99 3.06
N PHE A 114 9.42 -8.70 2.10
CA PHE A 114 8.37 -8.16 1.24
C PHE A 114 7.15 -7.71 2.02
N THR A 115 6.70 -8.52 2.99
CA THR A 115 5.53 -8.17 3.84
C THR A 115 5.79 -7.00 4.77
N ILE A 116 7.05 -6.79 5.23
CA ILE A 116 7.44 -5.61 6.01
C ILE A 116 7.29 -4.33 5.18
N LEU A 117 7.70 -4.36 3.91
CA LEU A 117 7.67 -3.19 3.02
C LEU A 117 6.30 -2.95 2.37
N PHE A 118 5.47 -3.99 2.27
CA PHE A 118 4.18 -3.94 1.59
C PHE A 118 3.27 -2.78 2.05
N PRO A 119 2.96 -2.61 3.36
CA PRO A 119 2.08 -1.53 3.83
C PRO A 119 2.66 -0.14 3.55
N LEU A 120 3.97 0.01 3.65
CA LEU A 120 4.68 1.26 3.35
C LEU A 120 4.49 1.67 1.89
N VAL A 121 4.68 0.75 0.96
CA VAL A 121 4.56 1.02 -0.48
C VAL A 121 3.11 1.31 -0.85
N ILE A 122 2.18 0.43 -0.48
CA ILE A 122 0.74 0.58 -0.79
C ILE A 122 0.19 1.85 -0.16
N GLY A 123 0.49 2.11 1.12
CA GLY A 123 0.04 3.31 1.82
C GLY A 123 0.58 4.61 1.22
N SER A 124 1.81 4.60 0.70
CA SER A 124 2.38 5.79 0.04
C SER A 124 1.79 6.01 -1.35
N LEU A 125 1.60 4.95 -2.13
CA LEU A 125 0.96 5.04 -3.45
C LEU A 125 -0.50 5.48 -3.38
N THR A 126 -1.19 5.24 -2.26
CA THR A 126 -2.57 5.69 -2.06
C THR A 126 -2.70 7.21 -2.19
N SER A 127 -1.65 8.00 -1.89
CA SER A 127 -1.67 9.46 -2.08
C SER A 127 -1.93 9.88 -3.53
N ILE A 128 -1.50 9.08 -4.50
CA ILE A 128 -1.76 9.32 -5.93
C ILE A 128 -3.24 9.12 -6.25
N LEU A 129 -3.86 8.09 -5.67
CA LEU A 129 -5.30 7.82 -5.84
C LEU A 129 -6.14 8.92 -5.18
N VAL A 130 -5.74 9.38 -3.99
CA VAL A 130 -6.37 10.54 -3.32
C VAL A 130 -6.29 11.78 -4.21
N PHE A 131 -5.13 12.06 -4.82
CA PHE A 131 -5.02 13.13 -5.81
C PHE A 131 -6.02 12.95 -6.95
N ALA A 132 -6.06 11.77 -7.56
CA ALA A 132 -6.93 11.50 -8.70
C ALA A 132 -8.40 11.72 -8.35
N PHE A 133 -8.84 11.18 -7.24
CA PHE A 133 -10.21 11.31 -6.73
C PHE A 133 -10.58 12.78 -6.45
N VAL A 134 -9.79 13.47 -5.64
CA VAL A 134 -10.10 14.88 -5.27
C VAL A 134 -9.98 15.82 -6.47
N ARG A 135 -9.09 15.52 -7.42
CA ARG A 135 -8.97 16.28 -8.65
C ARG A 135 -10.25 16.29 -9.48
N VAL A 136 -10.99 15.17 -9.51
CA VAL A 136 -12.27 15.08 -10.25
C VAL A 136 -13.32 16.02 -9.64
N ILE A 137 -13.32 16.17 -8.32
CA ILE A 137 -14.32 16.95 -7.57
C ILE A 137 -13.92 18.42 -7.48
N GLY A 138 -12.67 18.69 -7.11
CA GLY A 138 -12.20 20.04 -6.71
C GLY A 138 -11.09 20.62 -7.61
N GLY A 139 -10.73 19.92 -8.69
CA GLY A 139 -9.68 20.33 -9.60
C GLY A 139 -8.25 20.00 -9.12
N THR A 140 -7.27 20.29 -9.99
CA THR A 140 -5.87 19.87 -9.81
C THR A 140 -5.25 20.40 -8.52
N THR A 141 -5.49 21.66 -8.18
CA THR A 141 -4.93 22.29 -6.97
C THR A 141 -5.45 21.61 -5.71
N ALA A 142 -6.76 21.39 -5.60
CA ALA A 142 -7.36 20.68 -4.47
C ALA A 142 -6.83 19.25 -4.34
N GLY A 143 -6.68 18.54 -5.47
CA GLY A 143 -6.10 17.20 -5.49
C GLY A 143 -4.67 17.15 -4.96
N LEU A 144 -3.81 18.12 -5.34
CA LEU A 144 -2.42 18.20 -4.86
C LEU A 144 -2.35 18.46 -3.35
N PHE A 145 -3.17 19.37 -2.84
CA PHE A 145 -3.27 19.60 -1.40
C PHE A 145 -3.76 18.36 -0.64
N ALA A 146 -4.77 17.68 -1.18
CA ALA A 146 -5.29 16.46 -0.58
C ALA A 146 -4.24 15.35 -0.50
N ALA A 147 -3.45 15.14 -1.57
CA ALA A 147 -2.35 14.19 -1.58
C ALA A 147 -1.28 14.49 -0.53
N LEU A 148 -0.89 15.77 -0.40
CA LEU A 148 0.07 16.21 0.62
C LEU A 148 -0.47 16.02 2.04
N ILE A 149 -1.70 16.43 2.31
CA ILE A 149 -2.34 16.27 3.62
C ILE A 149 -2.47 14.78 3.97
N PHE A 150 -2.87 13.94 3.01
CA PHE A 150 -2.94 12.49 3.20
C PHE A 150 -1.58 11.91 3.57
N SER A 151 -0.51 12.34 2.87
CA SER A 151 0.87 11.89 3.09
C SER A 151 1.45 12.30 4.44
N LEU A 152 0.88 13.33 5.09
CA LEU A 152 1.30 13.85 6.40
C LEU A 152 0.33 13.50 7.53
N SER A 153 -0.81 12.89 7.22
CA SER A 153 -1.83 12.57 8.22
C SER A 153 -1.38 11.45 9.17
N LEU A 154 -1.12 11.78 10.41
CA LEU A 154 -0.61 10.84 11.41
C LEU A 154 -1.47 9.57 11.56
N PRO A 155 -2.81 9.63 11.66
CA PRO A 155 -3.64 8.42 11.74
C PRO A 155 -3.48 7.48 10.55
N ILE A 156 -3.23 8.03 9.36
CA ILE A 156 -3.03 7.26 8.13
C ILE A 156 -1.60 6.73 8.05
N LEU A 157 -0.63 7.52 8.47
CA LEU A 157 0.78 7.13 8.48
C LEU A 157 1.03 5.94 9.39
N THR A 158 0.51 5.99 10.62
CA THR A 158 0.70 4.92 11.62
C THR A 158 0.11 3.58 11.18
N ARG A 159 -0.97 3.62 10.38
CA ARG A 159 -1.64 2.41 9.86
C ARG A 159 -1.01 1.84 8.58
N GLY A 160 0.17 2.28 8.22
CA GLY A 160 0.87 1.78 7.02
C GLY A 160 2.37 1.92 7.14
N MET A 161 2.92 1.96 8.35
CA MET A 161 4.37 1.92 8.59
C MET A 161 4.96 0.57 8.16
N ALA A 162 6.25 0.55 7.87
CA ALA A 162 6.98 -0.68 7.64
C ALA A 162 6.80 -1.63 8.84
N GLY A 163 6.48 -2.89 8.56
CA GLY A 163 6.16 -3.89 9.58
C GLY A 163 4.69 -3.91 10.04
N TRP A 164 3.85 -2.94 9.65
CA TRP A 164 2.40 -2.93 9.92
C TRP A 164 1.62 -3.71 8.85
N PHE A 165 1.86 -5.00 8.71
CA PHE A 165 1.25 -5.84 7.68
C PHE A 165 -0.20 -6.19 8.02
N LYS A 166 -1.10 -5.22 7.78
CA LYS A 166 -2.56 -5.33 7.99
C LYS A 166 -3.33 -4.86 6.76
N SER A 167 -4.65 -5.05 6.76
CA SER A 167 -5.51 -4.74 5.62
C SER A 167 -5.80 -3.26 5.41
N GLU A 168 -5.58 -2.39 6.41
CA GLU A 168 -5.98 -0.98 6.33
C GLU A 168 -5.33 -0.23 5.15
N PRO A 169 -4.00 -0.33 4.90
CA PRO A 169 -3.40 0.34 3.75
C PRO A 169 -3.98 -0.14 2.42
N LEU A 170 -4.17 -1.45 2.28
CA LEU A 170 -4.71 -2.06 1.07
C LEU A 170 -6.20 -1.72 0.89
N GLY A 171 -6.97 -1.71 1.97
CA GLY A 171 -8.38 -1.32 1.97
C GLY A 171 -8.57 0.13 1.53
N LEU A 172 -7.76 1.06 2.05
CA LEU A 172 -7.77 2.46 1.61
C LEU A 172 -7.36 2.60 0.13
N PHE A 173 -6.33 1.88 -0.30
CA PHE A 173 -5.90 1.87 -1.69
C PHE A 173 -7.05 1.47 -2.62
N PHE A 174 -7.72 0.35 -2.36
CA PHE A 174 -8.84 -0.10 -3.17
C PHE A 174 -10.08 0.80 -3.05
N ALA A 175 -10.34 1.36 -1.87
CA ALA A 175 -11.44 2.30 -1.71
C ALA A 175 -11.29 3.52 -2.63
N PHE A 176 -10.12 4.16 -2.66
CA PHE A 176 -9.86 5.28 -3.56
C PHE A 176 -9.70 4.88 -5.02
N ALA A 177 -9.27 3.66 -5.31
CA ALA A 177 -9.18 3.16 -6.69
C ALA A 177 -10.56 2.87 -7.31
N ALA A 178 -11.56 2.56 -6.47
CA ALA A 178 -12.93 2.26 -6.90
C ALA A 178 -13.84 3.50 -7.04
N MET A 179 -13.40 4.67 -6.55
CA MET A 179 -14.12 5.96 -6.63
C MET A 179 -13.75 6.74 -7.88
#